data_47e66164fcee0008a06e77490602c420
#
_entry.id   47e66164fcee0008a06e77490602c420
#
_cell.length_a   1.000
_cell.length_b   1.000
_cell.length_c   1.000
_cell.angle_alpha   90.00
_cell.angle_beta   90.00
_cell.angle_gamma   90.00
#
_symmetry.space_group_name_H-M   'P 1'
#
loop_
_entity.id
_entity.type
_entity.pdbx_description
1 polymer ?
#
loop_
_entity_poly.entity_id
_entity_poly.type
_entity_poly.pdbx_seq_one_letter_code
_entity_poly.pdbx_strand_id
1 'polypeptide(L)'
;DENGFAQSKDLPYGVYTVHQVSGWEGRELMSDFDVFIAKDGETYRYLINNANFESFIKVIKVDAETGNTIPYAGAGFQISRPDGSLVSMTFTYPEVTTIDTFYTNEEGFLITPEKLEYGKGYTLKEVSAPYGYVLRAEGVSFDVTEDNSTEENAVKIVEVKLGNYAQKGVIKISKSGEVFASVTESDGIYQPVYAVQGLPGAVYEIKAAEDIFTLDGTLRYRAGEVVDTVTTGEDGPAES
;
A
#
# COMPACT_ATOMS: atom_id res chain seq x y z
N ASP A 1 -32.55 11.33 29.16
CA ASP A 1 -33.82 11.75 28.59
C ASP A 1 -33.61 12.39 27.21
N GLU A 2 -34.67 12.82 26.55
CA GLU A 2 -34.64 13.45 25.23
C GLU A 2 -33.90 14.81 25.17
N ASN A 3 -33.62 15.41 26.33
CA ASN A 3 -32.87 16.66 26.44
C ASN A 3 -31.38 16.43 26.76
N GLY A 4 -30.93 15.19 26.78
CA GLY A 4 -29.55 14.80 27.06
C GLY A 4 -29.20 14.81 28.56
N PHE A 5 -30.17 14.80 29.48
CA PHE A 5 -29.89 14.69 30.89
C PHE A 5 -29.98 13.25 31.39
N ALA A 6 -29.01 12.89 32.22
CA ALA A 6 -29.02 11.66 33.00
C ALA A 6 -28.77 12.01 34.47
N GLN A 7 -29.35 11.21 35.36
CA GLN A 7 -29.16 11.34 36.80
C GLN A 7 -28.95 9.98 37.42
N SER A 8 -27.95 9.87 38.29
CA SER A 8 -27.76 8.67 39.09
C SER A 8 -28.84 8.54 40.17
N LYS A 9 -28.96 7.38 40.75
CA LYS A 9 -29.59 7.22 42.08
C LYS A 9 -28.76 7.97 43.13
N ASP A 10 -29.30 8.13 44.33
CA ASP A 10 -28.55 8.64 45.47
C ASP A 10 -27.31 7.75 45.75
N LEU A 11 -26.17 8.41 45.83
CA LEU A 11 -24.89 7.75 46.04
C LEU A 11 -24.35 8.09 47.44
N PRO A 12 -23.87 7.11 48.22
CA PRO A 12 -23.20 7.35 49.49
C PRO A 12 -21.95 8.23 49.33
N TYR A 13 -21.45 8.77 50.48
CA TYR A 13 -20.15 9.44 50.54
C TYR A 13 -19.05 8.53 49.92
N GLY A 14 -18.23 9.10 49.04
CA GLY A 14 -17.15 8.39 48.37
C GLY A 14 -16.68 9.04 47.10
N VAL A 15 -15.65 8.45 46.47
CA VAL A 15 -15.16 8.81 45.15
C VAL A 15 -15.71 7.82 44.12
N TYR A 16 -16.24 8.36 43.02
CA TYR A 16 -16.86 7.58 41.94
C TYR A 16 -16.24 7.98 40.61
N THR A 17 -15.78 6.99 39.86
CA THR A 17 -15.33 7.22 38.48
C THR A 17 -16.52 7.17 37.54
N VAL A 18 -16.66 8.18 36.71
CA VAL A 18 -17.67 8.26 35.64
C VAL A 18 -16.99 7.83 34.35
N HIS A 19 -17.51 6.77 33.74
CA HIS A 19 -17.03 6.18 32.50
C HIS A 19 -18.12 6.22 31.43
N GLN A 20 -17.81 6.74 30.25
CA GLN A 20 -18.73 6.76 29.11
C GLN A 20 -18.59 5.45 28.30
N VAL A 21 -19.61 4.58 28.34
CA VAL A 21 -19.61 3.28 27.68
C VAL A 21 -20.08 3.32 26.23
N SER A 22 -20.80 4.38 25.83
CA SER A 22 -21.26 4.56 24.46
C SER A 22 -21.48 6.06 24.16
N GLY A 23 -21.44 6.41 22.89
CA GLY A 23 -21.66 7.77 22.39
C GLY A 23 -22.34 7.78 21.03
N TRP A 24 -22.13 8.82 20.28
CA TRP A 24 -22.65 8.99 18.93
C TRP A 24 -21.56 8.63 17.90
N GLU A 25 -22.00 8.12 16.77
CA GLU A 25 -21.14 7.86 15.63
C GLU A 25 -20.39 9.14 15.19
N GLY A 26 -19.08 9.03 14.96
CA GLY A 26 -18.22 10.16 14.62
C GLY A 26 -17.81 11.07 15.79
N ARG A 27 -18.04 10.64 17.02
CA ARG A 27 -17.62 11.34 18.24
C ARG A 27 -16.68 10.47 19.05
N GLU A 28 -15.64 11.08 19.60
CA GLU A 28 -14.76 10.41 20.57
C GLU A 28 -15.51 10.24 21.90
N LEU A 29 -15.32 9.10 22.56
CA LEU A 29 -15.74 8.95 23.94
C LEU A 29 -14.86 9.82 24.83
N MET A 30 -15.47 10.43 25.84
CA MET A 30 -14.71 11.23 26.79
C MET A 30 -13.87 10.36 27.73
N SER A 31 -12.76 10.90 28.21
CA SER A 31 -11.95 10.25 29.24
C SER A 31 -12.72 10.15 30.56
N ASP A 32 -12.42 9.12 31.32
CA ASP A 32 -12.94 8.91 32.66
C ASP A 32 -12.60 10.10 33.57
N PHE A 33 -13.51 10.43 34.47
CA PHE A 33 -13.27 11.44 35.49
C PHE A 33 -13.88 11.04 36.85
N ASP A 34 -13.27 11.53 37.92
CA ASP A 34 -13.68 11.22 39.27
C ASP A 34 -14.60 12.31 39.85
N VAL A 35 -15.61 11.86 40.55
CA VAL A 35 -16.56 12.70 41.32
C VAL A 35 -16.49 12.33 42.78
N PHE A 36 -16.24 13.28 43.63
CA PHE A 36 -16.23 13.08 45.08
C PHE A 36 -17.54 13.56 45.69
N ILE A 37 -18.36 12.64 46.18
CA ILE A 37 -19.56 12.91 46.93
C ILE A 37 -19.17 13.22 48.40
N ALA A 38 -19.23 14.50 48.78
CA ALA A 38 -18.72 14.98 50.06
C ALA A 38 -19.79 15.57 50.97
N LYS A 39 -20.95 15.96 50.42
CA LYS A 39 -22.04 16.65 51.16
C LYS A 39 -23.36 15.93 50.95
N ASP A 40 -24.12 15.83 52.06
CA ASP A 40 -25.48 15.32 52.04
C ASP A 40 -26.43 16.25 51.29
N GLY A 41 -27.27 15.64 50.41
CA GLY A 41 -28.27 16.37 49.61
C GLY A 41 -27.70 17.26 48.51
N GLU A 42 -26.39 17.25 48.26
CA GLU A 42 -25.75 18.04 47.19
C GLU A 42 -25.98 17.39 45.83
N THR A 43 -26.25 18.21 44.79
CA THR A 43 -26.33 17.75 43.40
C THR A 43 -25.10 18.24 42.64
N TYR A 44 -24.24 17.28 42.19
CA TYR A 44 -23.08 17.56 41.40
C TYR A 44 -23.48 17.55 39.93
N ARG A 45 -23.27 18.65 39.20
CA ARG A 45 -23.68 18.82 37.81
C ARG A 45 -22.44 18.94 36.90
N TYR A 46 -22.40 18.14 35.86
CA TYR A 46 -21.36 18.15 34.84
C TYR A 46 -21.98 18.39 33.47
N LEU A 47 -21.44 19.33 32.72
CA LEU A 47 -21.73 19.50 31.31
C LEU A 47 -20.63 18.81 30.53
N ILE A 48 -21.00 17.76 29.79
CA ILE A 48 -20.07 16.91 29.07
C ILE A 48 -20.30 17.10 27.58
N ASN A 49 -19.21 17.25 26.83
CA ASN A 49 -19.22 17.33 25.37
C ASN A 49 -18.20 16.38 24.77
N ASN A 50 -18.58 15.65 23.71
CA ASN A 50 -17.69 14.77 22.97
C ASN A 50 -17.05 15.50 21.79
N ALA A 51 -15.76 15.37 21.61
CA ALA A 51 -15.05 15.86 20.44
C ALA A 51 -15.48 15.11 19.18
N ASN A 52 -15.25 15.70 18.02
CA ASN A 52 -15.33 14.97 16.76
C ASN A 52 -14.22 13.94 16.70
N PHE A 53 -14.53 12.75 16.18
CA PHE A 53 -13.49 11.76 15.90
C PHE A 53 -12.66 12.19 14.70
N GLU A 54 -11.35 12.19 14.87
CA GLU A 54 -10.37 12.49 13.83
C GLU A 54 -9.14 11.58 13.99
N SER A 55 -8.57 11.15 12.89
CA SER A 55 -7.41 10.25 12.90
C SER A 55 -6.38 10.60 11.83
N PHE A 56 -5.10 10.42 12.14
CA PHE A 56 -4.07 10.37 11.11
C PHE A 56 -4.21 9.08 10.29
N ILE A 57 -3.78 9.14 9.04
CA ILE A 57 -3.75 7.96 8.16
C ILE A 57 -2.29 7.57 7.96
N LYS A 58 -1.97 6.33 8.35
CA LYS A 58 -0.67 5.71 8.09
C LYS A 58 -0.80 4.75 6.91
N VAL A 59 -0.17 5.09 5.80
CA VAL A 59 -0.13 4.22 4.62
C VAL A 59 1.18 3.45 4.63
N ILE A 60 1.10 2.12 4.56
CA ILE A 60 2.27 1.23 4.51
C ILE A 60 2.32 0.58 3.14
N LYS A 61 3.46 0.73 2.47
CA LYS A 61 3.72 0.11 1.19
C LYS A 61 4.25 -1.31 1.39
N VAL A 62 3.58 -2.31 0.79
CA VAL A 62 3.98 -3.70 0.94
C VAL A 62 4.13 -4.40 -0.42
N ASP A 63 5.00 -5.41 -0.48
CA ASP A 63 5.04 -6.35 -1.59
C ASP A 63 3.79 -7.24 -1.53
N ALA A 64 3.05 -7.35 -2.64
CA ALA A 64 1.78 -8.08 -2.69
C ALA A 64 1.96 -9.61 -2.61
N GLU A 65 3.15 -10.13 -2.93
CA GLU A 65 3.44 -11.55 -2.88
C GLU A 65 3.92 -11.99 -1.49
N THR A 66 4.69 -11.14 -0.80
CA THR A 66 5.32 -11.49 0.49
C THR A 66 4.61 -10.86 1.70
N GLY A 67 3.92 -9.73 1.50
CA GLY A 67 3.36 -8.91 2.58
C GLY A 67 4.38 -8.07 3.34
N ASN A 68 5.67 -8.16 2.99
CA ASN A 68 6.72 -7.38 3.61
C ASN A 68 6.63 -5.91 3.21
N THR A 69 7.01 -5.02 4.11
CA THR A 69 7.12 -3.58 3.80
C THR A 69 8.20 -3.35 2.75
N ILE A 70 7.91 -2.49 1.77
CA ILE A 70 8.88 -2.04 0.77
C ILE A 70 9.51 -0.75 1.29
N PRO A 71 10.76 -0.75 1.77
CA PRO A 71 11.46 0.44 2.29
C PRO A 71 11.91 1.33 1.12
N TYR A 72 10.97 2.16 0.65
CA TYR A 72 11.18 3.04 -0.50
C TYR A 72 10.53 4.40 -0.28
N ALA A 73 11.33 5.46 -0.36
CA ALA A 73 10.86 6.83 -0.34
C ALA A 73 10.31 7.24 -1.71
N GLY A 74 9.17 7.93 -1.73
CA GLY A 74 8.63 8.52 -2.96
C GLY A 74 7.54 7.71 -3.65
N ALA A 75 7.03 6.63 -3.06
CA ALA A 75 5.75 6.09 -3.48
C ALA A 75 4.65 7.11 -3.15
N GLY A 76 3.89 7.55 -4.16
CA GLY A 76 2.95 8.67 -4.06
C GLY A 76 1.51 8.20 -3.99
N PHE A 77 0.72 8.86 -3.13
CA PHE A 77 -0.67 8.52 -2.86
C PHE A 77 -1.56 9.75 -2.83
N GLN A 78 -2.77 9.60 -3.33
CA GLN A 78 -3.87 10.53 -3.17
C GLN A 78 -4.99 9.90 -2.38
N ILE A 79 -5.66 10.69 -1.53
CA ILE A 79 -6.80 10.27 -0.74
C ILE A 79 -8.02 11.03 -1.23
N SER A 80 -9.10 10.32 -1.53
CA SER A 80 -10.41 10.92 -1.82
C SER A 80 -11.37 10.70 -0.66
N ARG A 81 -12.20 11.71 -0.37
CA ARG A 81 -13.31 11.62 0.60
C ARG A 81 -14.44 10.74 0.07
N PRO A 82 -15.39 10.35 0.91
CA PRO A 82 -16.55 9.56 0.48
C PRO A 82 -17.40 10.23 -0.62
N ASP A 83 -17.39 11.56 -0.69
CA ASP A 83 -18.06 12.34 -1.73
C ASP A 83 -17.27 12.43 -3.05
N GLY A 84 -16.08 11.82 -3.10
CA GLY A 84 -15.17 11.82 -4.24
C GLY A 84 -14.23 13.03 -4.31
N SER A 85 -14.35 14.01 -3.43
CA SER A 85 -13.43 15.15 -3.38
C SER A 85 -12.03 14.73 -2.91
N LEU A 86 -11.00 15.32 -3.50
CA LEU A 86 -9.63 15.05 -3.12
C LEU A 86 -9.29 15.70 -1.77
N VAL A 87 -8.61 14.95 -0.90
CA VAL A 87 -8.03 15.49 0.33
C VAL A 87 -6.84 16.35 -0.02
N SER A 88 -6.89 17.63 0.37
CA SER A 88 -5.77 18.55 0.27
C SER A 88 -5.50 19.20 1.61
N MET A 89 -4.22 19.44 1.92
CA MET A 89 -3.76 20.06 3.16
C MET A 89 -2.94 21.29 2.82
N THR A 90 -3.23 22.43 3.46
CA THR A 90 -2.61 23.72 3.18
C THR A 90 -1.79 24.18 4.38
N PHE A 91 -0.49 24.35 4.15
CA PHE A 91 0.46 24.88 5.14
C PHE A 91 0.74 26.34 4.83
N THR A 92 0.86 27.16 5.88
CA THR A 92 1.07 28.61 5.75
C THR A 92 2.50 29.04 6.04
N TYR A 93 3.35 28.10 6.50
CA TYR A 93 4.75 28.38 6.84
C TYR A 93 5.68 27.26 6.33
N PRO A 94 6.86 27.56 5.78
CA PRO A 94 7.43 28.91 5.54
C PRO A 94 6.75 29.68 4.38
N GLU A 95 6.07 28.98 3.50
CA GLU A 95 5.30 29.52 2.39
C GLU A 95 3.95 28.81 2.30
N VAL A 96 2.95 29.49 1.74
CA VAL A 96 1.63 28.87 1.52
C VAL A 96 1.81 27.74 0.49
N THR A 97 1.66 26.51 0.95
CA THR A 97 1.79 25.32 0.10
C THR A 97 0.58 24.41 0.33
N THR A 98 -0.06 23.99 -0.75
CA THR A 98 -1.13 23.00 -0.72
C THR A 98 -0.63 21.70 -1.32
N ILE A 99 -0.77 20.61 -0.58
CA ILE A 99 -0.42 19.26 -1.02
C ILE A 99 -1.70 18.41 -1.09
N ASP A 100 -1.79 17.60 -2.12
CA ASP A 100 -2.86 16.61 -2.34
C ASP A 100 -2.30 15.23 -2.62
N THR A 101 -0.99 15.12 -2.66
CA THR A 101 -0.24 13.89 -2.90
C THR A 101 0.76 13.70 -1.76
N PHE A 102 0.68 12.54 -1.13
CA PHE A 102 1.47 12.17 0.04
C PHE A 102 2.47 11.09 -0.35
N TYR A 103 3.73 11.22 0.09
CA TYR A 103 4.81 10.33 -0.30
C TYR A 103 5.35 9.52 0.88
N THR A 104 5.69 8.26 0.63
CA THR A 104 6.37 7.41 1.62
C THR A 104 7.78 7.92 1.93
N ASN A 105 8.22 7.65 3.15
CA ASN A 105 9.59 7.83 3.60
C ASN A 105 10.48 6.61 3.21
N GLU A 106 11.76 6.65 3.63
CA GLU A 106 12.73 5.58 3.37
C GLU A 106 12.35 4.23 4.04
N GLU A 107 11.50 4.25 5.05
CA GLU A 107 11.00 3.05 5.73
C GLU A 107 9.77 2.44 5.04
N GLY A 108 9.28 3.07 3.95
CA GLY A 108 8.17 2.56 3.13
C GLY A 108 6.77 2.87 3.68
N PHE A 109 6.65 3.87 4.55
CA PHE A 109 5.35 4.35 5.01
C PHE A 109 5.25 5.89 4.94
N LEU A 110 4.03 6.39 5.01
CA LEU A 110 3.73 7.80 5.26
C LEU A 110 2.69 7.91 6.38
N ILE A 111 2.67 9.05 7.04
CA ILE A 111 1.57 9.47 7.92
C ILE A 111 1.09 10.81 7.39
N THR A 112 -0.24 10.99 7.24
CA THR A 112 -0.79 12.27 6.78
C THR A 112 -0.38 13.39 7.73
N PRO A 113 0.01 14.57 7.23
CA PRO A 113 0.43 15.70 8.09
C PRO A 113 -0.68 16.21 9.02
N GLU A 114 -1.94 16.10 8.59
CA GLU A 114 -3.12 16.47 9.36
C GLU A 114 -4.07 15.28 9.49
N LYS A 115 -4.90 15.31 10.51
CA LYS A 115 -5.94 14.30 10.73
C LYS A 115 -7.05 14.43 9.69
N LEU A 116 -7.67 13.30 9.36
CA LEU A 116 -8.90 13.24 8.59
C LEU A 116 -10.10 13.08 9.54
N GLU A 117 -11.20 13.70 9.17
CA GLU A 117 -12.46 13.62 9.91
C GLU A 117 -13.07 12.21 9.78
N TYR A 118 -13.93 11.89 10.74
CA TYR A 118 -14.78 10.71 10.69
C TYR A 118 -15.47 10.58 9.33
N GLY A 119 -15.45 9.39 8.76
CA GLY A 119 -16.14 9.07 7.51
C GLY A 119 -15.88 7.65 7.05
N LYS A 120 -16.86 7.07 6.35
CA LYS A 120 -16.79 5.75 5.75
C LYS A 120 -16.66 5.87 4.24
N GLY A 121 -15.81 5.03 3.65
CA GLY A 121 -15.62 4.97 2.20
C GLY A 121 -14.63 6.00 1.65
N TYR A 122 -13.62 6.39 2.40
CA TYR A 122 -12.43 7.04 1.84
C TYR A 122 -11.76 6.10 0.85
N THR A 123 -11.07 6.66 -0.14
CA THR A 123 -10.32 5.88 -1.14
C THR A 123 -8.88 6.35 -1.20
N LEU A 124 -7.95 5.42 -1.03
CA LEU A 124 -6.52 5.62 -1.25
C LEU A 124 -6.15 5.17 -2.65
N LYS A 125 -5.56 6.03 -3.46
CA LYS A 125 -5.09 5.73 -4.82
C LYS A 125 -3.58 5.96 -4.93
N GLU A 126 -2.87 4.99 -5.47
CA GLU A 126 -1.45 5.14 -5.81
C GLU A 126 -1.30 5.93 -7.10
N VAL A 127 -0.40 6.92 -7.10
CA VAL A 127 -0.06 7.76 -8.26
C VAL A 127 1.40 7.61 -8.68
N SER A 128 2.24 7.08 -7.80
CA SER A 128 3.64 6.74 -8.08
C SER A 128 4.03 5.48 -7.31
N ALA A 129 4.43 4.43 -8.03
CA ALA A 129 4.87 3.16 -7.43
C ALA A 129 6.37 3.19 -7.07
N PRO A 130 6.83 2.34 -6.15
CA PRO A 130 8.25 2.11 -5.93
C PRO A 130 8.95 1.60 -7.18
N TYR A 131 10.24 1.93 -7.32
CA TYR A 131 11.05 1.39 -8.40
C TYR A 131 11.01 -0.17 -8.41
N GLY A 132 10.88 -0.75 -9.62
CA GLY A 132 10.79 -2.21 -9.78
C GLY A 132 9.44 -2.82 -9.44
N TYR A 133 8.42 -2.00 -9.14
CA TYR A 133 7.05 -2.45 -8.90
C TYR A 133 6.05 -1.86 -9.91
N VAL A 134 4.97 -2.59 -10.13
CA VAL A 134 3.90 -2.16 -11.04
C VAL A 134 2.94 -1.23 -10.30
N LEU A 135 2.66 -0.07 -10.88
CA LEU A 135 1.67 0.87 -10.33
C LEU A 135 0.30 0.20 -10.20
N ARG A 136 -0.29 0.29 -9.01
CA ARG A 136 -1.65 -0.20 -8.79
C ARG A 136 -2.67 0.84 -9.23
N ALA A 137 -3.39 0.54 -10.32
CA ALA A 137 -4.41 1.45 -10.87
C ALA A 137 -5.67 1.55 -9.99
N GLU A 138 -5.99 0.47 -9.27
CA GLU A 138 -7.18 0.39 -8.42
C GLU A 138 -6.91 0.97 -7.04
N GLY A 139 -7.81 1.83 -6.57
CA GLY A 139 -7.79 2.37 -5.22
C GLY A 139 -8.21 1.34 -4.17
N VAL A 140 -7.82 1.58 -2.93
CA VAL A 140 -8.23 0.82 -1.75
C VAL A 140 -9.18 1.67 -0.93
N SER A 141 -10.37 1.13 -0.63
CA SER A 141 -11.33 1.81 0.26
C SER A 141 -10.95 1.56 1.72
N PHE A 142 -11.13 2.60 2.56
CA PHE A 142 -10.94 2.51 4.00
C PHE A 142 -11.89 3.46 4.74
N ASP A 143 -12.07 3.22 6.03
CA ASP A 143 -12.93 4.02 6.89
C ASP A 143 -12.10 4.74 7.96
N VAL A 144 -12.45 5.98 8.26
CA VAL A 144 -11.89 6.76 9.38
C VAL A 144 -12.89 6.69 10.52
N THR A 145 -12.76 5.66 11.36
CA THR A 145 -13.65 5.37 12.49
C THR A 145 -12.85 4.93 13.71
N GLU A 146 -13.47 5.01 14.89
CA GLU A 146 -12.88 4.53 16.14
C GLU A 146 -12.47 3.05 16.02
N ASP A 147 -13.37 2.20 15.47
CA ASP A 147 -13.14 0.77 15.33
C ASP A 147 -11.97 0.41 14.41
N ASN A 148 -11.66 1.26 13.43
CA ASN A 148 -10.57 1.07 12.46
C ASN A 148 -9.27 1.77 12.89
N SER A 149 -9.28 2.47 14.01
CA SER A 149 -8.12 3.18 14.53
C SER A 149 -7.41 2.38 15.61
N THR A 150 -6.10 2.63 15.72
CA THR A 150 -5.29 2.23 16.86
C THR A 150 -4.78 3.49 17.55
N GLU A 151 -4.45 3.37 18.83
CA GLU A 151 -3.87 4.49 19.57
C GLU A 151 -2.38 4.24 19.79
N GLU A 152 -1.55 5.13 19.26
CA GLU A 152 -0.10 5.16 19.49
C GLU A 152 0.28 6.50 20.15
N ASN A 153 0.85 6.46 21.34
CA ASN A 153 1.26 7.66 22.09
C ASN A 153 0.14 8.72 22.24
N ALA A 154 -1.07 8.30 22.58
CA ALA A 154 -2.27 9.13 22.66
C ALA A 154 -2.70 9.79 21.34
N VAL A 155 -2.30 9.21 20.21
CA VAL A 155 -2.70 9.65 18.86
C VAL A 155 -3.47 8.55 18.16
N LYS A 156 -4.64 8.88 17.61
CA LYS A 156 -5.43 7.94 16.80
C LYS A 156 -4.85 7.83 15.40
N ILE A 157 -4.64 6.60 14.95
CA ILE A 157 -4.06 6.27 13.63
C ILE A 157 -4.89 5.19 12.97
N VAL A 158 -5.33 5.44 11.74
CA VAL A 158 -5.90 4.43 10.83
C VAL A 158 -4.80 3.95 9.90
N GLU A 159 -4.50 2.65 9.94
CA GLU A 159 -3.47 2.04 9.10
C GLU A 159 -4.08 1.46 7.82
N VAL A 160 -3.50 1.81 6.67
CA VAL A 160 -3.90 1.32 5.34
C VAL A 160 -2.69 0.69 4.66
N LYS A 161 -2.77 -0.61 4.33
CA LYS A 161 -1.73 -1.31 3.57
C LYS A 161 -2.09 -1.37 2.10
N LEU A 162 -1.12 -1.03 1.23
CA LEU A 162 -1.28 -1.13 -0.21
C LEU A 162 -0.14 -1.95 -0.81
N GLY A 163 -0.50 -3.10 -1.43
CA GLY A 163 0.44 -4.02 -2.06
C GLY A 163 0.63 -3.76 -3.53
N ASN A 164 1.89 -3.84 -4.02
CA ASN A 164 2.23 -3.88 -5.44
C ASN A 164 2.95 -5.18 -5.77
N TYR A 165 2.76 -5.64 -7.00
CA TYR A 165 3.53 -6.75 -7.56
C TYR A 165 4.85 -6.22 -8.15
N ALA A 166 5.93 -6.98 -7.97
CA ALA A 166 7.20 -6.69 -8.63
C ALA A 166 7.02 -6.74 -10.15
N GLN A 167 7.75 -5.87 -10.87
CA GLN A 167 7.78 -5.88 -12.33
C GLN A 167 8.39 -7.18 -12.82
N LYS A 168 7.79 -7.75 -13.87
CA LYS A 168 8.27 -8.95 -14.55
C LYS A 168 8.45 -8.66 -16.03
N GLY A 169 9.45 -9.28 -16.65
CA GLY A 169 9.72 -9.19 -18.09
C GLY A 169 9.86 -10.58 -18.69
N VAL A 170 9.87 -10.64 -20.01
CA VAL A 170 10.06 -11.88 -20.78
C VAL A 170 11.33 -11.77 -21.60
N ILE A 171 12.14 -12.82 -21.62
CA ILE A 171 13.32 -12.93 -22.47
C ILE A 171 12.95 -13.77 -23.70
N LYS A 172 13.03 -13.15 -24.90
CA LYS A 172 12.83 -13.86 -26.16
C LYS A 172 14.17 -14.16 -26.81
N ILE A 173 14.43 -15.43 -27.11
CA ILE A 173 15.66 -15.90 -27.73
C ILE A 173 15.34 -16.44 -29.12
N SER A 174 16.03 -15.92 -30.15
CA SER A 174 15.92 -16.43 -31.52
C SER A 174 17.26 -16.99 -31.93
N LYS A 175 17.23 -18.21 -32.43
CA LYS A 175 18.42 -18.89 -33.00
C LYS A 175 18.28 -19.03 -34.51
N SER A 176 19.24 -18.53 -35.26
CA SER A 176 19.31 -18.72 -36.71
C SER A 176 20.67 -19.23 -37.12
N GLY A 177 20.75 -19.82 -38.28
CA GLY A 177 21.99 -20.29 -38.87
C GLY A 177 21.83 -20.67 -40.34
N GLU A 178 22.94 -20.91 -41.01
CA GLU A 178 22.97 -21.37 -42.39
C GLU A 178 22.62 -22.85 -42.49
N VAL A 179 21.65 -23.16 -43.33
CA VAL A 179 21.30 -24.53 -43.69
C VAL A 179 21.39 -24.72 -45.18
N PHE A 180 21.73 -25.92 -45.60
CA PHE A 180 21.73 -26.28 -47.01
C PHE A 180 20.35 -26.08 -47.63
N ALA A 181 20.27 -25.25 -48.63
CA ALA A 181 19.03 -24.93 -49.32
C ALA A 181 18.92 -25.62 -50.68
N SER A 182 19.96 -25.58 -51.49
CA SER A 182 19.98 -26.17 -52.85
C SER A 182 21.40 -26.31 -53.36
N VAL A 183 21.52 -26.86 -54.59
CA VAL A 183 22.76 -26.86 -55.38
C VAL A 183 22.55 -26.06 -56.64
N THR A 184 23.48 -25.17 -56.99
CA THR A 184 23.54 -24.55 -58.32
C THR A 184 24.56 -25.26 -59.17
N GLU A 185 24.28 -25.40 -60.46
CA GLU A 185 25.19 -25.96 -61.46
C GLU A 185 25.57 -24.86 -62.48
N SER A 186 26.85 -24.70 -62.73
CA SER A 186 27.39 -23.89 -63.82
C SER A 186 28.59 -24.59 -64.43
N ASP A 187 28.55 -24.80 -65.70
CA ASP A 187 29.63 -25.48 -66.48
C ASP A 187 30.07 -26.83 -65.92
N GLY A 188 29.11 -27.64 -65.45
CA GLY A 188 29.38 -28.93 -64.82
C GLY A 188 29.95 -28.90 -63.42
N ILE A 189 30.02 -27.69 -62.79
CA ILE A 189 30.50 -27.52 -61.44
C ILE A 189 29.26 -27.30 -60.52
N TYR A 190 29.13 -28.16 -59.51
CA TYR A 190 28.04 -28.08 -58.52
C TYR A 190 28.54 -27.29 -57.29
N GLN A 191 27.76 -26.25 -56.91
CA GLN A 191 28.04 -25.42 -55.73
C GLN A 191 26.85 -25.46 -54.75
N PRO A 192 27.09 -25.75 -53.46
CA PRO A 192 26.02 -25.69 -52.48
C PRO A 192 25.60 -24.26 -52.22
N VAL A 193 24.30 -24.06 -52.09
CA VAL A 193 23.69 -22.80 -51.69
C VAL A 193 23.14 -22.98 -50.29
N TYR A 194 23.49 -22.07 -49.39
CA TYR A 194 23.01 -22.03 -48.03
C TYR A 194 22.04 -20.87 -47.87
N ALA A 195 21.01 -21.06 -47.07
CA ALA A 195 20.07 -20.05 -46.66
C ALA A 195 20.05 -19.91 -45.15
N VAL A 196 19.96 -18.70 -44.65
CA VAL A 196 19.80 -18.44 -43.22
C VAL A 196 18.32 -18.66 -42.85
N GLN A 197 18.08 -19.53 -41.90
CA GLN A 197 16.74 -19.78 -41.36
C GLN A 197 16.78 -20.01 -39.87
N GLY A 198 15.57 -19.98 -39.20
CA GLY A 198 15.43 -20.34 -37.80
C GLY A 198 15.88 -21.79 -37.52
N LEU A 199 16.56 -22.02 -36.41
CA LEU A 199 17.02 -23.32 -35.97
C LEU A 199 16.25 -23.77 -34.74
N PRO A 200 15.31 -24.74 -34.87
CA PRO A 200 14.59 -25.30 -33.73
C PRO A 200 15.47 -26.25 -32.90
N GLY A 201 15.05 -26.51 -31.64
CA GLY A 201 15.67 -27.52 -30.78
C GLY A 201 16.91 -27.04 -30.03
N ALA A 202 17.33 -25.78 -30.15
CA ALA A 202 18.39 -25.24 -29.31
C ALA A 202 17.83 -24.98 -27.91
N VAL A 203 18.48 -25.50 -26.86
CA VAL A 203 18.09 -25.37 -25.46
C VAL A 203 18.97 -24.35 -24.78
N TYR A 204 18.36 -23.43 -24.05
CA TYR A 204 19.01 -22.40 -23.27
C TYR A 204 18.56 -22.46 -21.82
N GLU A 205 19.51 -22.42 -20.88
CA GLU A 205 19.25 -22.17 -19.48
C GLU A 205 19.37 -20.66 -19.20
N ILE A 206 18.36 -20.08 -18.61
CA ILE A 206 18.38 -18.69 -18.12
C ILE A 206 18.78 -18.74 -16.65
N LYS A 207 19.92 -18.12 -16.31
CA LYS A 207 20.47 -18.15 -14.96
C LYS A 207 20.53 -16.74 -14.39
N ALA A 208 20.29 -16.61 -13.08
CA ALA A 208 20.57 -15.38 -12.36
C ALA A 208 22.07 -15.08 -12.42
N ALA A 209 22.46 -13.93 -12.94
CA ALA A 209 23.87 -13.52 -13.03
C ALA A 209 24.44 -13.11 -11.66
N GLU A 210 23.58 -12.64 -10.77
CA GLU A 210 23.86 -12.22 -9.40
C GLU A 210 22.69 -12.61 -8.49
N ASP A 211 22.81 -12.44 -7.18
CA ASP A 211 21.68 -12.59 -6.26
C ASP A 211 20.62 -11.53 -6.59
N ILE A 212 19.38 -11.97 -6.87
CA ILE A 212 18.27 -11.11 -7.26
C ILE A 212 17.39 -10.89 -6.04
N PHE A 213 17.36 -9.65 -5.54
CA PHE A 213 16.50 -9.22 -4.45
C PHE A 213 15.42 -8.27 -4.94
N THR A 214 14.20 -8.39 -4.39
CA THR A 214 13.19 -7.33 -4.46
C THR A 214 13.45 -6.30 -3.36
N LEU A 215 12.90 -5.07 -3.50
CA LEU A 215 13.17 -3.99 -2.56
C LEU A 215 12.70 -4.28 -1.13
N ASP A 216 11.76 -5.18 -0.94
CA ASP A 216 11.32 -5.68 0.36
C ASP A 216 12.36 -6.57 1.08
N GLY A 217 13.55 -6.75 0.47
CA GLY A 217 14.64 -7.57 0.97
C GLY A 217 14.51 -9.07 0.68
N THR A 218 13.48 -9.49 -0.07
CA THR A 218 13.28 -10.91 -0.41
C THR A 218 14.24 -11.35 -1.48
N LEU A 219 15.05 -12.37 -1.19
CA LEU A 219 15.88 -13.06 -2.18
C LEU A 219 14.97 -13.90 -3.09
N ARG A 220 14.96 -13.59 -4.39
CA ARG A 220 14.19 -14.32 -5.41
C ARG A 220 15.01 -15.45 -6.03
N TYR A 221 16.26 -15.18 -6.39
CA TYR A 221 17.17 -16.15 -6.98
C TYR A 221 18.60 -15.90 -6.53
N ARG A 222 19.38 -16.97 -6.37
CA ARG A 222 20.82 -16.88 -6.08
C ARG A 222 21.64 -16.80 -7.35
N ALA A 223 22.80 -16.20 -7.29
CA ALA A 223 23.77 -16.20 -8.39
C ALA A 223 24.05 -17.62 -8.91
N GLY A 224 23.92 -17.82 -10.22
CA GLY A 224 24.08 -19.10 -10.90
C GLY A 224 22.87 -20.04 -10.85
N GLU A 225 21.81 -19.69 -10.13
CA GLU A 225 20.57 -20.48 -10.11
C GLU A 225 19.88 -20.45 -11.47
N VAL A 226 19.40 -21.61 -11.95
CA VAL A 226 18.61 -21.72 -13.18
C VAL A 226 17.20 -21.23 -12.88
N VAL A 227 16.82 -20.12 -13.51
CA VAL A 227 15.50 -19.50 -13.36
C VAL A 227 14.49 -20.12 -14.30
N ASP A 228 14.93 -20.43 -15.54
CA ASP A 228 14.09 -21.01 -16.57
C ASP A 228 14.92 -21.76 -17.61
N THR A 229 14.28 -22.67 -18.37
CA THR A 229 14.88 -23.40 -19.49
C THR A 229 13.96 -23.30 -20.70
N VAL A 230 14.45 -22.70 -21.76
CA VAL A 230 13.70 -22.49 -23.00
C VAL A 230 14.30 -23.22 -24.20
N THR A 231 13.43 -23.66 -25.10
CA THR A 231 13.84 -24.36 -26.32
C THR A 231 13.30 -23.64 -27.53
N THR A 232 14.15 -23.37 -28.54
CA THR A 232 13.70 -22.74 -29.79
C THR A 232 12.73 -23.64 -30.55
N GLY A 233 11.58 -23.04 -30.97
CA GLY A 233 10.56 -23.73 -31.76
C GLY A 233 10.87 -23.82 -33.24
N GLU A 234 9.94 -24.34 -34.03
CA GLU A 234 10.05 -24.53 -35.48
C GLU A 234 10.35 -23.23 -36.24
N ASP A 235 9.88 -22.08 -35.71
CA ASP A 235 10.15 -20.76 -36.28
C ASP A 235 11.38 -20.05 -35.66
N GLY A 236 12.15 -20.77 -34.82
CA GLY A 236 13.37 -20.27 -34.19
C GLY A 236 13.23 -19.44 -32.90
N PRO A 237 12.13 -18.73 -32.59
CA PRO A 237 12.02 -18.04 -31.31
C PRO A 237 11.66 -19.00 -30.17
N ALA A 238 12.23 -18.72 -28.98
CA ALA A 238 11.83 -19.30 -27.72
C ALA A 238 11.44 -18.16 -26.78
N GLU A 239 10.42 -18.37 -25.93
CA GLU A 239 9.96 -17.43 -24.91
C GLU A 239 10.13 -18.06 -23.52
N SER A 240 10.57 -17.25 -22.56
CA SER A 240 10.61 -17.60 -21.14
C SER A 240 9.56 -16.81 -20.36
#